data_2a5fc86e90a55f6f67460bd01dbcd3c2
#
_entry.id   2a5fc86e90a55f6f67460bd01dbcd3c2
#
_cell.length_a   1.000
_cell.length_b   1.000
_cell.length_c   1.000
_cell.angle_alpha   90.00
_cell.angle_beta   90.00
_cell.angle_gamma   90.00
#
_symmetry.space_group_name_H-M   'P 1'
#
loop_
_entity.id
_entity.type
_entity.pdbx_description
1 polymer ?
#
loop_
_entity_poly.entity_id
_entity_poly.type
_entity_poly.pdbx_seq_one_letter_code
_entity_poly.pdbx_strand_id
1 'polypeptide(L)'
;DDKSGDIHQVICGAPNAKKDLIGVFAKPGMYIPGIDLKLEVGDIRGEKSFGMMCSERELEISDEHDGIIELDQNAEIGTSFLEWSGLNDPVITIGITPNRADCLGVRGIARDLASAGFGELKPLNIKNIKGTFKSTKKVVISDEFVEKKLVPVVTSTYFKNLNNPKSPKWMQQRLEAIGQRS
;
A
#
# COMPACT_ATOMS: atom_id res chain seq x y z
N ASP A 1 -1.21 -13.67 -23.10
CA ASP A 1 -1.89 -12.55 -23.73
C ASP A 1 -1.58 -11.29 -22.96
N ASP A 2 -1.27 -10.23 -23.64
CA ASP A 2 -1.17 -8.88 -23.10
C ASP A 2 -2.23 -7.99 -23.76
N LYS A 3 -2.32 -6.71 -23.39
CA LYS A 3 -3.33 -5.80 -23.95
C LYS A 3 -3.23 -5.58 -25.47
N SER A 4 -2.09 -5.93 -26.09
CA SER A 4 -1.92 -5.86 -27.55
C SER A 4 -2.60 -7.02 -28.27
N GLY A 5 -3.03 -8.06 -27.56
CA GLY A 5 -3.50 -9.31 -28.11
C GLY A 5 -2.38 -10.25 -28.56
N ASP A 6 -1.13 -9.89 -28.32
CA ASP A 6 0.01 -10.74 -28.64
C ASP A 6 0.11 -11.92 -27.67
N ILE A 7 0.40 -13.08 -28.20
CA ILE A 7 0.63 -14.29 -27.42
C ILE A 7 2.14 -14.51 -27.32
N HIS A 8 2.63 -14.58 -26.10
CA HIS A 8 4.04 -14.81 -25.82
C HIS A 8 4.26 -16.23 -25.27
N GLN A 9 5.25 -16.93 -25.79
CA GLN A 9 5.71 -18.18 -25.19
C GLN A 9 6.60 -17.84 -23.99
N VAL A 10 6.23 -18.33 -22.81
CA VAL A 10 6.98 -18.12 -21.57
C VAL A 10 7.15 -19.46 -20.87
N ILE A 11 8.39 -19.80 -20.56
CA ILE A 11 8.70 -21.00 -19.79
C ILE A 11 8.64 -20.64 -18.31
N CYS A 12 7.69 -21.20 -17.59
CA CYS A 12 7.48 -20.94 -16.17
C CYS A 12 7.57 -22.24 -15.37
N GLY A 13 8.43 -22.27 -14.37
CA GLY A 13 8.62 -23.40 -13.46
C GLY A 13 7.85 -23.26 -12.14
N ALA A 14 7.07 -22.21 -11.97
CA ALA A 14 6.34 -21.96 -10.73
C ALA A 14 5.24 -23.02 -10.48
N PRO A 15 5.11 -23.54 -9.25
CA PRO A 15 4.17 -24.61 -8.93
C PRO A 15 2.69 -24.17 -9.07
N ASN A 16 2.43 -22.87 -9.00
CA ASN A 16 1.10 -22.30 -9.14
C ASN A 16 0.74 -21.85 -10.56
N ALA A 17 1.63 -22.06 -11.53
CA ALA A 17 1.35 -21.75 -12.92
C ALA A 17 0.21 -22.65 -13.44
N LYS A 18 -0.90 -22.04 -13.83
CA LYS A 18 -2.11 -22.74 -14.29
C LYS A 18 -2.79 -21.98 -15.41
N LYS A 19 -3.64 -22.68 -16.15
CA LYS A 19 -4.48 -22.07 -17.17
C LYS A 19 -5.40 -21.00 -16.56
N ASP A 20 -5.65 -19.93 -17.31
CA ASP A 20 -6.52 -18.82 -16.96
C ASP A 20 -6.06 -18.00 -15.72
N LEU A 21 -4.80 -18.15 -15.31
CA LEU A 21 -4.19 -17.32 -14.28
C LEU A 21 -3.91 -15.92 -14.85
N ILE A 22 -4.31 -14.88 -14.11
CA ILE A 22 -3.84 -13.52 -14.36
C ILE A 22 -2.64 -13.27 -13.45
N GLY A 23 -1.51 -12.94 -14.03
CA GLY A 23 -0.27 -12.76 -13.29
C GLY A 23 0.54 -11.56 -13.80
N VAL A 24 1.68 -11.32 -13.16
CA VAL A 24 2.58 -10.24 -13.54
C VAL A 24 3.61 -10.75 -14.53
N PHE A 25 3.59 -10.17 -15.72
CA PHE A 25 4.46 -10.54 -16.84
C PHE A 25 5.49 -9.45 -17.12
N ALA A 26 6.75 -9.84 -17.16
CA ALA A 26 7.85 -8.98 -17.57
C ALA A 26 8.30 -9.35 -19.00
N LYS A 27 8.36 -8.32 -19.87
CA LYS A 27 8.82 -8.48 -21.27
C LYS A 27 10.35 -8.42 -21.36
N PRO A 28 10.96 -8.99 -22.42
CA PRO A 28 12.37 -8.78 -22.71
C PRO A 28 12.71 -7.29 -22.79
N GLY A 29 13.86 -6.90 -22.21
CA GLY A 29 14.30 -5.52 -22.09
C GLY A 29 13.95 -4.86 -20.74
N MET A 30 13.02 -5.41 -19.96
CA MET A 30 12.71 -4.95 -18.62
C MET A 30 13.80 -5.34 -17.62
N TYR A 31 14.01 -4.51 -16.61
CA TYR A 31 14.90 -4.78 -15.49
C TYR A 31 14.11 -5.37 -14.33
N ILE A 32 14.61 -6.47 -13.78
CA ILE A 32 14.02 -7.19 -12.64
C ILE A 32 14.86 -6.93 -11.40
N PRO A 33 14.41 -6.08 -10.48
CA PRO A 33 15.24 -5.59 -9.38
C PRO A 33 15.66 -6.67 -8.40
N GLY A 34 14.78 -7.58 -8.01
CA GLY A 34 15.05 -8.60 -6.99
C GLY A 34 16.09 -9.64 -7.38
N ILE A 35 16.47 -9.71 -8.66
CA ILE A 35 17.52 -10.60 -9.16
C ILE A 35 18.61 -9.84 -9.94
N ASP A 36 18.56 -8.50 -9.94
CA ASP A 36 19.52 -7.61 -10.65
C ASP A 36 19.75 -8.01 -12.10
N LEU A 37 18.67 -8.29 -12.83
CA LEU A 37 18.73 -8.83 -14.19
C LEU A 37 17.95 -7.95 -15.18
N LYS A 38 18.63 -7.58 -16.27
CA LYS A 38 17.92 -7.08 -17.45
C LYS A 38 17.45 -8.29 -18.28
N LEU A 39 16.14 -8.45 -18.37
CA LEU A 39 15.54 -9.61 -18.99
C LEU A 39 15.80 -9.64 -20.51
N GLU A 40 16.29 -10.76 -21.00
CA GLU A 40 16.48 -11.05 -22.41
C GLU A 40 15.63 -12.25 -22.84
N VAL A 41 15.57 -12.49 -24.13
CA VAL A 41 14.96 -13.74 -24.62
C VAL A 41 15.86 -14.90 -24.21
N GLY A 42 15.36 -15.76 -23.34
CA GLY A 42 16.09 -16.90 -22.81
C GLY A 42 15.87 -18.20 -23.59
N ASP A 43 16.81 -19.10 -23.48
CA ASP A 43 16.63 -20.50 -23.86
C ASP A 43 16.59 -21.34 -22.58
N ILE A 44 15.44 -21.94 -22.30
CA ILE A 44 15.22 -22.74 -21.10
C ILE A 44 14.88 -24.18 -21.53
N ARG A 45 15.79 -25.10 -21.30
CA ARG A 45 15.65 -26.54 -21.67
C ARG A 45 15.35 -26.76 -23.14
N GLY A 46 15.95 -25.95 -24.03
CA GLY A 46 15.77 -26.06 -25.48
C GLY A 46 14.55 -25.32 -26.04
N GLU A 47 13.78 -24.63 -25.18
CA GLU A 47 12.63 -23.83 -25.58
C GLU A 47 12.88 -22.35 -25.33
N LYS A 48 12.47 -21.50 -26.26
CA LYS A 48 12.62 -20.05 -26.12
C LYS A 48 11.54 -19.45 -25.22
N SER A 49 11.98 -18.63 -24.25
CA SER A 49 11.11 -17.86 -23.38
C SER A 49 11.20 -16.37 -23.73
N PHE A 50 10.07 -15.77 -24.11
CA PHE A 50 9.96 -14.37 -24.51
C PHE A 50 9.45 -13.49 -23.35
N GLY A 51 10.00 -13.72 -22.16
CA GLY A 51 9.65 -12.99 -20.96
C GLY A 51 9.64 -13.89 -19.74
N MET A 52 9.17 -13.34 -18.63
CA MET A 52 9.11 -14.01 -17.34
C MET A 52 7.82 -13.65 -16.60
N MET A 53 7.21 -14.64 -15.94
CA MET A 53 6.19 -14.41 -14.93
C MET A 53 6.89 -14.14 -13.61
N CYS A 54 6.53 -13.06 -12.91
CA CYS A 54 7.23 -12.57 -11.73
C CYS A 54 6.60 -13.07 -10.42
N SER A 55 7.46 -13.36 -9.44
CA SER A 55 7.14 -13.49 -8.02
C SER A 55 7.24 -12.14 -7.30
N GLU A 56 6.78 -12.08 -6.05
CA GLU A 56 6.91 -10.87 -5.22
C GLU A 56 8.38 -10.52 -4.93
N ARG A 57 9.22 -11.54 -4.72
CA ARG A 57 10.64 -11.35 -4.48
C ARG A 57 11.37 -10.73 -5.66
N GLU A 58 11.06 -11.15 -6.88
CA GLU A 58 11.68 -10.60 -8.09
C GLU A 58 11.34 -9.13 -8.32
N LEU A 59 10.21 -8.67 -7.78
CA LEU A 59 9.78 -7.27 -7.81
C LEU A 59 10.11 -6.49 -6.52
N GLU A 60 10.87 -7.07 -5.58
CA GLU A 60 11.23 -6.49 -4.27
C GLU A 60 10.00 -6.08 -3.42
N ILE A 61 8.87 -6.77 -3.58
CA ILE A 61 7.65 -6.52 -2.82
C ILE A 61 7.70 -7.24 -1.46
N SER A 62 8.17 -8.48 -1.46
CA SER A 62 8.37 -9.30 -0.26
C SER A 62 9.44 -10.38 -0.51
N ASP A 63 9.73 -11.19 0.50
CA ASP A 63 10.64 -12.35 0.38
C ASP A 63 9.95 -13.59 -0.24
N GLU A 64 8.66 -13.51 -0.56
CA GLU A 64 7.88 -14.61 -1.09
C GLU A 64 8.30 -14.97 -2.52
N HIS A 65 8.66 -16.23 -2.73
CA HIS A 65 9.17 -16.73 -4.02
C HIS A 65 8.71 -18.14 -4.38
N ASP A 66 7.80 -18.72 -3.60
CA ASP A 66 7.31 -20.09 -3.84
C ASP A 66 6.40 -20.21 -5.07
N GLY A 67 6.03 -19.07 -5.66
CA GLY A 67 5.20 -19.00 -6.86
C GLY A 67 5.24 -17.63 -7.53
N ILE A 68 4.54 -17.55 -8.65
CA ILE A 68 4.31 -16.30 -9.35
C ILE A 68 3.13 -15.54 -8.72
N ILE A 69 3.12 -14.21 -8.85
CA ILE A 69 2.03 -13.38 -8.36
C ILE A 69 0.73 -13.74 -9.08
N GLU A 70 -0.30 -14.12 -8.30
CA GLU A 70 -1.66 -14.32 -8.78
C GLU A 70 -2.50 -13.06 -8.53
N LEU A 71 -3.06 -12.49 -9.57
CA LEU A 71 -3.96 -11.35 -9.49
C LEU A 71 -5.42 -11.79 -9.48
N ASP A 72 -6.28 -10.92 -8.95
CA ASP A 72 -7.73 -11.13 -9.02
C ASP A 72 -8.21 -11.26 -10.46
N GLN A 73 -9.22 -12.09 -10.72
CA GLN A 73 -9.82 -12.28 -12.04
C GLN A 73 -10.43 -10.97 -12.63
N ASN A 74 -10.60 -9.95 -11.80
CA ASN A 74 -11.05 -8.62 -12.21
C ASN A 74 -9.89 -7.69 -12.61
N ALA A 75 -8.64 -8.17 -12.54
CA ALA A 75 -7.49 -7.36 -12.96
C ALA A 75 -7.54 -7.14 -14.48
N GLU A 76 -7.45 -5.88 -14.89
CA GLU A 76 -7.47 -5.52 -16.32
C GLU A 76 -6.15 -5.92 -16.97
N ILE A 77 -6.21 -6.86 -17.92
CA ILE A 77 -5.04 -7.36 -18.65
C ILE A 77 -4.36 -6.21 -19.41
N GLY A 78 -3.02 -6.17 -19.32
CA GLY A 78 -2.18 -5.15 -19.94
C GLY A 78 -2.11 -3.82 -19.21
N THR A 79 -2.71 -3.72 -18.02
CA THR A 79 -2.45 -2.60 -17.11
C THR A 79 -1.09 -2.75 -16.45
N SER A 80 -0.40 -1.64 -16.21
CA SER A 80 0.84 -1.66 -15.43
C SER A 80 0.58 -2.22 -14.04
N PHE A 81 1.39 -3.20 -13.62
CA PHE A 81 1.28 -3.77 -12.28
C PHE A 81 1.46 -2.71 -11.18
N LEU A 82 2.36 -1.73 -11.37
CA LEU A 82 2.53 -0.62 -10.43
C LEU A 82 1.26 0.22 -10.26
N GLU A 83 0.54 0.46 -11.35
CA GLU A 83 -0.74 1.19 -11.28
C GLU A 83 -1.83 0.35 -10.62
N TRP A 84 -1.94 -0.92 -11.01
CA TRP A 84 -2.94 -1.82 -10.46
C TRP A 84 -2.74 -2.09 -8.97
N SER A 85 -1.49 -2.29 -8.54
CA SER A 85 -1.14 -2.56 -7.14
C SER A 85 -1.20 -1.32 -6.25
N GLY A 86 -1.18 -0.11 -6.84
CA GLY A 86 -1.06 1.15 -6.11
C GLY A 86 0.34 1.41 -5.54
N LEU A 87 1.35 0.67 -6.00
CA LEU A 87 2.75 0.85 -5.60
C LEU A 87 3.44 2.04 -6.29
N ASN A 88 2.72 2.73 -7.18
CA ASN A 88 3.22 3.93 -7.87
C ASN A 88 3.17 5.21 -7.01
N ASP A 89 2.88 5.09 -5.71
CA ASP A 89 2.85 6.22 -4.79
C ASP A 89 4.26 6.40 -4.17
N PRO A 90 4.97 7.50 -4.46
CA PRO A 90 6.34 7.69 -3.98
C PRO A 90 6.38 7.82 -2.46
N VAL A 91 7.20 7.00 -1.81
CA VAL A 91 7.46 7.05 -0.37
C VAL A 91 8.78 7.77 -0.12
N ILE A 92 8.74 8.83 0.70
CA ILE A 92 9.90 9.64 1.03
C ILE A 92 10.23 9.47 2.50
N THR A 93 11.44 9.02 2.81
CA THR A 93 11.95 8.97 4.18
C THR A 93 12.48 10.34 4.59
N ILE A 94 11.96 10.87 5.69
CA ILE A 94 12.31 12.21 6.19
C ILE A 94 12.87 12.10 7.60
N GLY A 95 14.07 12.63 7.82
CA GLY A 95 14.65 12.80 9.14
C GLY A 95 14.12 14.07 9.81
N ILE A 96 13.46 13.93 10.96
CA ILE A 96 12.92 15.06 11.73
C ILE A 96 13.78 15.30 12.97
N THR A 97 14.19 16.54 13.18
CA THR A 97 14.95 16.95 14.36
C THR A 97 14.05 16.98 15.60
N PRO A 98 14.60 16.71 16.83
CA PRO A 98 13.78 16.59 18.04
C PRO A 98 12.94 17.83 18.40
N ASN A 99 13.36 19.01 17.96
CA ASN A 99 12.64 20.27 18.20
C ASN A 99 11.45 20.50 17.24
N ARG A 100 11.23 19.60 16.27
CA ARG A 100 10.18 19.72 15.25
C ARG A 100 9.15 18.59 15.35
N ALA A 101 8.70 18.31 16.56
CA ALA A 101 7.65 17.32 16.81
C ALA A 101 6.35 17.58 16.02
N ASP A 102 6.10 18.81 15.65
CA ASP A 102 4.99 19.23 14.78
C ASP A 102 5.08 18.65 13.34
N CYS A 103 6.28 18.24 12.90
CA CYS A 103 6.55 17.65 11.60
C CYS A 103 6.59 16.10 11.62
N LEU A 104 6.29 15.45 12.75
CA LEU A 104 6.18 13.98 12.82
C LEU A 104 4.93 13.42 12.13
N GLY A 105 4.16 14.24 11.44
CA GLY A 105 2.99 13.85 10.68
C GLY A 105 2.90 14.59 9.35
N VAL A 106 2.21 13.96 8.40
CA VAL A 106 2.06 14.48 7.02
C VAL A 106 1.62 15.93 6.96
N ARG A 107 0.71 16.36 7.87
CA ARG A 107 0.20 17.73 7.85
C ARG A 107 1.24 18.77 8.29
N GLY A 108 2.10 18.43 9.24
CA GLY A 108 3.20 19.32 9.66
C GLY A 108 4.19 19.55 8.56
N ILE A 109 4.56 18.46 7.85
CA ILE A 109 5.44 18.53 6.68
C ILE A 109 4.79 19.34 5.55
N ALA A 110 3.50 19.10 5.27
CA ALA A 110 2.77 19.86 4.24
C ALA A 110 2.72 21.37 4.56
N ARG A 111 2.58 21.73 5.85
CA ARG A 111 2.62 23.13 6.30
C ARG A 111 4.00 23.74 6.07
N ASP A 112 5.07 23.02 6.38
CA ASP A 112 6.44 23.49 6.17
C ASP A 112 6.75 23.69 4.68
N LEU A 113 6.35 22.74 3.85
CA LEU A 113 6.52 22.87 2.39
C LEU A 113 5.73 24.06 1.85
N ALA A 114 4.51 24.28 2.32
CA ALA A 114 3.71 25.45 1.93
C ALA A 114 4.38 26.76 2.38
N SER A 115 4.94 26.80 3.60
CA SER A 115 5.67 27.98 4.10
C SER A 115 6.95 28.24 3.30
N ALA A 116 7.57 27.21 2.73
CA ALA A 116 8.73 27.31 1.86
C ALA A 116 8.37 27.64 0.39
N GLY A 117 7.09 27.79 0.06
CA GLY A 117 6.64 28.17 -1.29
C GLY A 117 6.47 27.01 -2.27
N PHE A 118 6.52 25.75 -1.81
CA PHE A 118 6.34 24.56 -2.65
C PHE A 118 4.87 24.20 -2.93
N GLY A 119 3.91 25.02 -2.48
CA GLY A 119 2.49 24.82 -2.71
C GLY A 119 1.62 25.47 -1.66
N GLU A 120 0.33 25.14 -1.65
CA GLU A 120 -0.64 25.66 -0.71
C GLU A 120 -1.14 24.57 0.24
N LEU A 121 -1.21 24.89 1.54
CA LEU A 121 -1.76 23.97 2.53
C LEU A 121 -3.28 23.87 2.37
N LYS A 122 -3.74 22.74 1.88
CA LYS A 122 -5.19 22.47 1.75
C LYS A 122 -5.87 22.45 3.13
N PRO A 123 -7.06 23.05 3.27
CA PRO A 123 -7.83 22.95 4.49
C PRO A 123 -8.21 21.49 4.77
N LEU A 124 -8.26 21.13 6.07
CA LEU A 124 -8.78 19.83 6.47
C LEU A 124 -10.29 19.78 6.22
N ASN A 125 -10.70 18.85 5.38
CA ASN A 125 -12.12 18.54 5.20
C ASN A 125 -12.59 17.63 6.34
N ILE A 126 -12.96 18.23 7.46
CA ILE A 126 -13.48 17.50 8.62
C ILE A 126 -14.99 17.35 8.44
N LYS A 127 -15.41 16.13 8.08
CA LYS A 127 -16.83 15.79 8.02
C LYS A 127 -17.39 15.69 9.44
N ASN A 128 -18.40 16.49 9.73
CA ASN A 128 -19.14 16.34 10.99
C ASN A 128 -20.04 15.10 10.91
N ILE A 129 -19.62 14.02 11.56
CA ILE A 129 -20.38 12.78 11.63
C ILE A 129 -21.33 12.87 12.81
N LYS A 130 -22.62 13.00 12.54
CA LYS A 130 -23.66 13.01 13.57
C LYS A 130 -23.81 11.63 14.18
N GLY A 131 -23.91 11.56 15.51
CA GLY A 131 -24.23 10.33 16.20
C GLY A 131 -25.64 9.84 15.85
N THR A 132 -25.80 8.54 15.68
CA THR A 132 -27.08 7.87 15.32
C THR A 132 -27.84 7.37 16.54
N PHE A 133 -27.22 7.36 17.71
CA PHE A 133 -27.84 6.95 18.98
C PHE A 133 -27.17 7.65 20.17
N LYS A 134 -27.83 7.64 21.33
CA LYS A 134 -27.25 8.16 22.58
C LYS A 134 -26.41 7.06 23.25
N SER A 135 -25.23 7.45 23.73
CA SER A 135 -24.38 6.54 24.52
C SER A 135 -25.04 6.19 25.85
N THR A 136 -25.06 4.89 26.18
CA THR A 136 -25.40 4.40 27.51
C THR A 136 -24.19 4.34 28.45
N LYS A 137 -22.99 4.56 27.91
CA LYS A 137 -21.74 4.62 28.65
C LYS A 137 -21.41 6.04 29.02
N LYS A 138 -20.86 6.22 30.22
CA LYS A 138 -20.40 7.52 30.73
C LYS A 138 -18.89 7.43 31.00
N VAL A 139 -18.18 8.51 30.71
CA VAL A 139 -16.82 8.70 31.17
C VAL A 139 -16.88 9.45 32.49
N VAL A 140 -16.30 8.88 33.54
CA VAL A 140 -16.22 9.51 34.86
C VAL A 140 -14.75 9.86 35.08
N ILE A 141 -14.49 11.12 35.34
CA ILE A 141 -13.15 11.60 35.75
C ILE A 141 -13.16 11.68 37.27
N SER A 142 -12.17 11.12 37.94
CA SER A 142 -12.06 11.17 39.40
C SER A 142 -11.87 12.61 39.88
N ASP A 143 -12.39 12.91 41.08
CA ASP A 143 -12.32 14.25 41.66
C ASP A 143 -10.88 14.76 41.78
N GLU A 144 -9.95 13.89 42.10
CA GLU A 144 -8.51 14.20 42.15
C GLU A 144 -7.98 14.79 40.81
N PHE A 145 -8.37 14.23 39.67
CA PHE A 145 -7.94 14.72 38.37
C PHE A 145 -8.60 16.06 38.00
N VAL A 146 -9.83 16.27 38.46
CA VAL A 146 -10.56 17.52 38.27
C VAL A 146 -9.92 18.63 39.10
N GLU A 147 -9.69 18.36 40.40
CA GLU A 147 -9.11 19.34 41.34
C GLU A 147 -7.69 19.76 40.94
N LYS A 148 -6.86 18.79 40.51
CA LYS A 148 -5.49 19.05 40.05
C LYS A 148 -5.44 19.61 38.63
N LYS A 149 -6.55 19.74 37.93
CA LYS A 149 -6.65 20.20 36.52
C LYS A 149 -5.75 19.39 35.56
N LEU A 150 -5.57 18.09 35.82
CA LEU A 150 -4.67 17.23 35.03
C LEU A 150 -5.27 16.88 33.68
N VAL A 151 -6.59 16.89 33.55
CA VAL A 151 -7.31 16.56 32.32
C VAL A 151 -8.31 17.69 32.01
N PRO A 152 -7.92 18.67 31.17
CA PRO A 152 -8.77 19.82 30.89
C PRO A 152 -10.00 19.48 30.03
N VAL A 153 -9.88 18.49 29.15
CA VAL A 153 -10.96 18.06 28.25
C VAL A 153 -10.86 16.55 27.98
N VAL A 154 -11.99 15.85 28.07
CA VAL A 154 -12.11 14.46 27.61
C VAL A 154 -13.23 14.38 26.58
N THR A 155 -12.93 13.83 25.43
CA THR A 155 -13.93 13.49 24.41
C THR A 155 -13.94 11.97 24.23
N SER A 156 -15.12 11.41 24.07
CA SER A 156 -15.26 9.97 23.80
C SER A 156 -16.35 9.72 22.78
N THR A 157 -16.17 8.69 21.98
CA THR A 157 -17.16 8.23 21.02
C THR A 157 -17.46 6.76 21.30
N TYR A 158 -18.74 6.44 21.43
CA TYR A 158 -19.17 5.06 21.64
C TYR A 158 -19.66 4.45 20.33
N PHE A 159 -19.00 3.36 19.95
CA PHE A 159 -19.36 2.55 18.79
C PHE A 159 -20.00 1.25 19.27
N LYS A 160 -21.00 0.75 18.57
CA LYS A 160 -21.62 -0.56 18.82
C LYS A 160 -21.82 -1.31 17.51
N ASN A 161 -22.02 -2.63 17.63
CA ASN A 161 -22.23 -3.55 16.50
C ASN A 161 -21.07 -3.46 15.50
N LEU A 162 -19.84 -3.32 16.00
CA LEU A 162 -18.65 -3.31 15.15
C LEU A 162 -18.39 -4.73 14.64
N ASN A 163 -18.19 -4.83 13.33
CA ASN A 163 -17.55 -5.96 12.72
C ASN A 163 -16.11 -5.56 12.41
N ASN A 164 -15.16 -6.42 12.73
CA ASN A 164 -13.74 -6.15 12.48
C ASN A 164 -13.23 -7.04 11.33
N PRO A 165 -13.55 -6.70 10.08
CA PRO A 165 -13.03 -7.40 8.90
C PRO A 165 -11.55 -7.07 8.70
N LYS A 166 -10.91 -7.71 7.70
CA LYS A 166 -9.60 -7.29 7.23
C LYS A 166 -9.63 -5.81 6.83
N SER A 167 -8.50 -5.14 7.01
CA SER A 167 -8.34 -3.75 6.59
C SER A 167 -8.69 -3.59 5.10
N PRO A 168 -9.33 -2.50 4.68
CA PRO A 168 -9.57 -2.25 3.26
C PRO A 168 -8.26 -2.23 2.47
N LYS A 169 -8.27 -2.67 1.21
CA LYS A 169 -7.07 -2.79 0.37
C LYS A 169 -6.25 -1.49 0.31
N TRP A 170 -6.90 -0.33 0.17
CA TRP A 170 -6.21 0.98 0.16
C TRP A 170 -5.45 1.28 1.46
N MET A 171 -5.94 0.78 2.61
CA MET A 171 -5.30 0.96 3.91
C MET A 171 -4.11 0.02 4.04
N GLN A 172 -4.27 -1.24 3.62
CA GLN A 172 -3.20 -2.23 3.57
C GLN A 172 -2.03 -1.69 2.73
N GLN A 173 -2.29 -1.28 1.51
CA GLN A 173 -1.28 -0.73 0.60
C GLN A 173 -0.51 0.45 1.21
N ARG A 174 -1.20 1.38 1.89
CA ARG A 174 -0.54 2.52 2.54
C ARG A 174 0.31 2.13 3.73
N LEU A 175 -0.14 1.17 4.53
CA LEU A 175 0.62 0.68 5.67
C LEU A 175 1.85 -0.10 5.21
N GLU A 176 1.69 -0.97 4.23
CA GLU A 176 2.77 -1.76 3.64
C GLU A 176 3.83 -0.88 2.97
N ALA A 177 3.41 0.16 2.22
CA ALA A 177 4.32 1.11 1.59
C ALA A 177 5.26 1.83 2.58
N ILE A 178 4.85 1.99 3.84
CA ILE A 178 5.68 2.58 4.91
C ILE A 178 6.28 1.51 5.86
N GLY A 179 6.27 0.24 5.47
CA GLY A 179 6.84 -0.87 6.24
C GLY A 179 6.02 -1.26 7.48
N GLN A 180 4.74 -0.92 7.55
CA GLN A 180 3.85 -1.31 8.63
C GLN A 180 2.98 -2.51 8.24
N ARG A 181 2.66 -3.35 9.23
CA ARG A 181 1.71 -4.46 9.02
C ARG A 181 0.27 -3.93 8.92
N SER A 182 -0.48 -4.50 8.02
CA SER A 182 -1.90 -4.20 7.80
C SER A 182 -2.82 -5.17 8.55
#